data_f058061efaa47e2a49928935e914d915
#
_entry.id   f058061efaa47e2a49928935e914d915
#
_cell.length_a   1.000
_cell.length_b   1.000
_cell.length_c   1.000
_cell.angle_alpha   90.00
_cell.angle_beta   90.00
_cell.angle_gamma   90.00
#
_symmetry.space_group_name_H-M   'P 1'
#
loop_
_entity.id
_entity.type
_entity.pdbx_description
1 polymer ?
#
loop_
_entity_poly.entity_id
_entity_poly.type
_entity_poly.pdbx_seq_one_letter_code
_entity_poly.pdbx_strand_id
1 'polypeptide(L)'
;MKTIFRIAQTELRLFFYSPIAWLILIIFAFQAGMAFCDTFSYQLQNKALGRGQIPFQTVILLLGDSGSFFKVLNNLYLYIPLLTMALMSREYSSGSIKLLYSSPVTNFQIIGGKFLAMMLYGGLMLVILLLQVVFAFIFVKNLDIPLILSGLLGIYLVLCAYSAIGLFMSTLTSYQIVVAVGTLVILTCLNFVGGLWQDIPVVQEITWWLSLSGRAKTFTAGLICSEDVVYFGVVIGLFLTLSVLKLQSTKQHYSWWWRWARYGGMVCIALGIGYLTSKPMFMCYYDTTETEHNTITREGQRVMNLIDDQLTITMYVNLLDKSAPAGMPENQMSNLRELKPFLRFKPDTRLKYVYFYDSTDHSRFRGATASLPLREQMLKICDDEDLDPEFFLSPEEIHRQIDLTSEGNRMIYLLERANGRKSFLRFYDGMDIRPRETEITVALKRLVTDASRIVFLTGHGERSLYWNDKGGLYSLIQRNGR
;
A
#
# COMPACT_ATOMS: atom_id res chain seq x y z
N MET A 1 -35.90 2.15 8.74
CA MET A 1 -35.08 3.22 8.11
C MET A 1 -35.36 4.61 8.68
N LYS A 2 -36.62 5.05 8.81
CA LYS A 2 -36.95 6.40 9.38
C LYS A 2 -36.31 6.67 10.77
N THR A 3 -36.27 5.65 11.66
CA THR A 3 -35.71 5.78 13.02
C THR A 3 -34.19 6.01 12.99
N ILE A 4 -33.43 5.27 12.15
CA ILE A 4 -31.97 5.44 11.98
C ILE A 4 -31.66 6.87 11.54
N PHE A 5 -32.40 7.38 10.55
CA PHE A 5 -32.20 8.72 10.03
C PHE A 5 -32.52 9.80 11.08
N ARG A 6 -33.58 9.63 11.89
CA ARG A 6 -33.91 10.55 12.99
C ARG A 6 -32.82 10.58 14.06
N ILE A 7 -32.28 9.41 14.43
CA ILE A 7 -31.15 9.34 15.37
C ILE A 7 -29.92 10.05 14.77
N ALA A 8 -29.60 9.78 13.50
CA ALA A 8 -28.47 10.43 12.83
C ALA A 8 -28.65 11.97 12.78
N GLN A 9 -29.85 12.45 12.47
CA GLN A 9 -30.13 13.89 12.47
C GLN A 9 -29.98 14.52 13.86
N THR A 10 -30.41 13.83 14.90
CA THR A 10 -30.23 14.30 16.28
C THR A 10 -28.77 14.35 16.68
N GLU A 11 -27.99 13.32 16.37
CA GLU A 11 -26.54 13.28 16.63
C GLU A 11 -25.78 14.35 15.87
N LEU A 12 -26.12 14.55 14.58
CA LEU A 12 -25.55 15.65 13.79
C LEU A 12 -25.83 17.02 14.40
N ARG A 13 -27.06 17.27 14.84
CA ARG A 13 -27.37 18.52 15.55
C ARG A 13 -26.52 18.68 16.81
N LEU A 14 -26.32 17.58 17.57
CA LEU A 14 -25.48 17.62 18.76
C LEU A 14 -24.01 17.90 18.41
N PHE A 15 -23.48 17.39 17.29
CA PHE A 15 -22.14 17.77 16.81
C PHE A 15 -22.06 19.26 16.53
N PHE A 16 -23.02 19.84 15.81
CA PHE A 16 -23.00 21.27 15.47
C PHE A 16 -23.29 22.19 16.65
N TYR A 17 -23.90 21.70 17.71
CA TYR A 17 -24.00 22.42 18.99
C TYR A 17 -22.72 22.31 19.83
N SER A 18 -21.83 21.34 19.51
CA SER A 18 -20.58 21.17 20.23
C SER A 18 -19.46 22.04 19.60
N PRO A 19 -18.76 22.86 20.41
CA PRO A 19 -17.60 23.61 19.92
C PRO A 19 -16.49 22.71 19.37
N ILE A 20 -16.36 21.49 19.89
CA ILE A 20 -15.32 20.51 19.50
C ILE A 20 -15.45 20.12 18.03
N ALA A 21 -16.67 19.87 17.55
CA ALA A 21 -16.88 19.49 16.16
C ALA A 21 -16.50 20.62 15.19
N TRP A 22 -16.83 21.86 15.50
CA TRP A 22 -16.41 23.02 14.71
C TRP A 22 -14.90 23.19 14.72
N LEU A 23 -14.28 23.07 15.90
CA LEU A 23 -12.83 23.18 16.04
C LEU A 23 -12.10 22.12 15.20
N ILE A 24 -12.61 20.89 15.19
CA ILE A 24 -12.03 19.80 14.36
C ILE A 24 -12.16 20.13 12.87
N LEU A 25 -13.31 20.63 12.39
CA LEU A 25 -13.48 21.05 10.99
C LEU A 25 -12.51 22.18 10.62
N ILE A 26 -12.33 23.16 11.52
CA ILE A 26 -11.41 24.29 11.28
C ILE A 26 -9.96 23.81 11.23
N ILE A 27 -9.53 22.97 12.19
CA ILE A 27 -8.17 22.43 12.21
C ILE A 27 -7.93 21.55 10.96
N PHE A 28 -8.91 20.71 10.61
CA PHE A 28 -8.84 19.87 9.42
C PHE A 28 -8.72 20.70 8.15
N ALA A 29 -9.57 21.75 8.00
CA ALA A 29 -9.52 22.65 6.85
C ALA A 29 -8.19 23.39 6.76
N PHE A 30 -7.68 23.87 7.90
CA PHE A 30 -6.38 24.55 7.98
C PHE A 30 -5.23 23.61 7.59
N GLN A 31 -5.17 22.41 8.16
CA GLN A 31 -4.14 21.42 7.86
C GLN A 31 -4.20 20.97 6.40
N ALA A 32 -5.38 20.67 5.88
CA ALA A 32 -5.58 20.29 4.50
C ALA A 32 -5.17 21.44 3.55
N GLY A 33 -5.54 22.69 3.89
CA GLY A 33 -5.16 23.89 3.16
C GLY A 33 -3.64 24.10 3.15
N MET A 34 -2.98 23.97 4.29
CA MET A 34 -1.50 24.05 4.35
C MET A 34 -0.85 22.97 3.51
N ALA A 35 -1.29 21.71 3.63
CA ALA A 35 -0.75 20.59 2.85
C ALA A 35 -0.87 20.86 1.34
N PHE A 36 -1.98 21.44 0.91
CA PHE A 36 -2.21 21.84 -0.49
C PHE A 36 -1.30 23.00 -0.91
N CYS A 37 -1.22 24.07 -0.12
CA CYS A 37 -0.38 25.23 -0.41
C CYS A 37 1.11 24.86 -0.50
N ASP A 38 1.61 24.02 0.40
CA ASP A 38 2.99 23.52 0.37
C ASP A 38 3.31 22.82 -0.95
N THR A 39 2.45 21.88 -1.34
CA THR A 39 2.66 21.11 -2.56
C THR A 39 2.52 21.98 -3.81
N PHE A 40 1.56 22.91 -3.81
CA PHE A 40 1.34 23.85 -4.89
C PHE A 40 2.52 24.83 -5.04
N SER A 41 3.02 25.37 -3.92
CA SER A 41 4.18 26.28 -3.91
C SER A 41 5.44 25.58 -4.41
N TYR A 42 5.68 24.32 -4.03
CA TYR A 42 6.77 23.51 -4.53
C TYR A 42 6.72 23.35 -6.07
N GLN A 43 5.53 23.13 -6.62
CA GLN A 43 5.36 23.04 -8.08
C GLN A 43 5.60 24.38 -8.79
N LEU A 44 5.14 25.49 -8.21
CA LEU A 44 5.41 26.83 -8.76
C LEU A 44 6.91 27.15 -8.78
N GLN A 45 7.64 26.81 -7.72
CA GLN A 45 9.09 26.99 -7.64
C GLN A 45 9.83 26.16 -8.69
N ASN A 46 9.46 24.89 -8.89
CA ASN A 46 10.06 24.06 -9.93
C ASN A 46 9.82 24.62 -11.34
N LYS A 47 8.62 25.13 -11.59
CA LYS A 47 8.30 25.81 -12.85
C LYS A 47 9.11 27.11 -13.04
N ALA A 48 9.27 27.90 -12.00
CA ALA A 48 10.05 29.14 -12.03
C ALA A 48 11.56 28.88 -12.27
N LEU A 49 12.08 27.75 -11.77
CA LEU A 49 13.45 27.29 -11.98
C LEU A 49 13.71 26.67 -13.36
N GLY A 50 12.71 26.69 -14.26
CA GLY A 50 12.81 26.10 -15.59
C GLY A 50 12.96 24.59 -15.63
N ARG A 51 12.73 23.91 -14.50
CA ARG A 51 12.67 22.46 -14.41
C ARG A 51 11.36 22.01 -15.05
N GLY A 52 11.25 21.90 -16.35
CA GLY A 52 10.10 21.50 -17.17
C GLY A 52 8.76 21.19 -16.46
N GLN A 53 7.67 21.13 -17.17
CA GLN A 53 6.42 20.67 -16.58
C GLN A 53 6.58 19.18 -16.21
N ILE A 54 6.53 18.87 -14.91
CA ILE A 54 6.52 17.48 -14.45
C ILE A 54 5.22 16.86 -14.96
N PRO A 55 5.27 15.76 -15.73
CA PRO A 55 4.07 15.04 -16.12
C PRO A 55 3.30 14.57 -14.87
N PHE A 56 2.00 14.33 -14.99
CA PHE A 56 1.15 13.83 -13.90
C PHE A 56 0.97 14.82 -12.73
N GLN A 57 0.67 16.07 -13.01
CA GLN A 57 0.47 17.12 -12.00
C GLN A 57 -0.59 16.76 -10.95
N THR A 58 -1.65 16.04 -11.34
CA THR A 58 -2.71 15.57 -10.41
C THR A 58 -2.14 14.68 -9.32
N VAL A 59 -1.27 13.72 -9.67
CA VAL A 59 -0.64 12.81 -8.73
C VAL A 59 0.22 13.57 -7.74
N ILE A 60 1.08 14.47 -8.23
CA ILE A 60 2.04 15.19 -7.39
C ILE A 60 1.33 16.18 -6.47
N LEU A 61 0.29 16.87 -6.95
CA LEU A 61 -0.40 17.90 -6.20
C LEU A 61 -1.33 17.32 -5.13
N LEU A 62 -2.09 16.27 -5.48
CA LEU A 62 -3.18 15.79 -4.64
C LEU A 62 -2.91 14.41 -4.03
N LEU A 63 -2.37 13.45 -4.78
CA LEU A 63 -2.51 12.02 -4.48
C LEU A 63 -1.20 11.32 -4.13
N GLY A 64 -0.09 11.60 -4.79
CA GLY A 64 1.21 10.96 -4.53
C GLY A 64 1.70 11.13 -3.09
N ASP A 65 2.80 10.49 -2.73
CA ASP A 65 3.36 10.49 -1.36
C ASP A 65 3.62 11.91 -0.80
N SER A 66 3.80 12.89 -1.66
CA SER A 66 3.91 14.31 -1.30
C SER A 66 2.59 15.08 -1.41
N GLY A 67 1.55 14.47 -1.97
CA GLY A 67 0.27 15.11 -2.26
C GLY A 67 -0.53 15.49 -1.02
N SER A 68 -1.44 16.46 -1.18
CA SER A 68 -2.24 16.96 -0.07
C SER A 68 -3.17 15.89 0.53
N PHE A 69 -3.77 15.04 -0.28
CA PHE A 69 -4.65 13.95 0.17
C PHE A 69 -3.91 12.90 0.96
N PHE A 70 -2.68 12.57 0.56
CA PHE A 70 -1.85 11.63 1.28
C PHE A 70 -1.46 12.15 2.67
N LYS A 71 -1.11 13.45 2.77
CA LYS A 71 -0.83 14.10 4.06
C LYS A 71 -2.06 14.12 4.96
N VAL A 72 -3.24 14.36 4.40
CA VAL A 72 -4.52 14.31 5.12
C VAL A 72 -4.82 12.89 5.60
N LEU A 73 -4.68 11.88 4.73
CA LEU A 73 -4.92 10.48 5.06
C LEU A 73 -4.06 10.02 6.25
N ASN A 74 -2.79 10.37 6.25
CA ASN A 74 -1.86 10.01 7.31
C ASN A 74 -2.20 10.65 8.68
N ASN A 75 -2.92 11.76 8.71
CA ASN A 75 -3.28 12.47 9.94
C ASN A 75 -4.74 12.24 10.37
N LEU A 76 -5.52 11.52 9.58
CA LEU A 76 -6.97 11.33 9.82
C LEU A 76 -7.26 10.66 11.18
N TYR A 77 -6.35 9.77 11.62
CA TYR A 77 -6.47 9.06 12.91
C TYR A 77 -6.46 9.98 14.14
N LEU A 78 -5.99 11.22 14.01
CA LEU A 78 -5.95 12.18 15.11
C LEU A 78 -7.33 12.83 15.40
N TYR A 79 -8.14 12.99 14.36
CA TYR A 79 -9.44 13.69 14.47
C TYR A 79 -10.56 12.79 14.96
N ILE A 80 -10.57 11.54 14.53
CA ILE A 80 -11.68 10.61 14.77
C ILE A 80 -11.90 10.29 16.25
N PRO A 81 -10.85 10.09 17.09
CA PRO A 81 -11.06 9.85 18.53
C PRO A 81 -11.84 10.94 19.24
N LEU A 82 -11.57 12.20 18.89
CA LEU A 82 -12.27 13.36 19.49
C LEU A 82 -13.73 13.46 19.05
N LEU A 83 -14.05 13.04 17.82
CA LEU A 83 -15.42 13.02 17.32
C LEU A 83 -16.22 11.86 17.91
N THR A 84 -15.61 10.70 18.06
CA THR A 84 -16.31 9.47 18.46
C THR A 84 -16.40 9.28 19.96
N MET A 85 -15.57 9.97 20.74
CA MET A 85 -15.50 9.76 22.20
C MET A 85 -16.85 9.94 22.91
N ALA A 86 -17.70 10.86 22.45
CA ALA A 86 -18.95 11.19 23.10
C ALA A 86 -20.16 10.43 22.56
N LEU A 87 -20.03 9.61 21.50
CA LEU A 87 -21.16 8.99 20.80
C LEU A 87 -22.02 8.09 21.69
N MET A 88 -21.42 7.25 22.52
CA MET A 88 -22.13 6.39 23.46
C MET A 88 -21.77 6.68 24.92
N SER A 89 -20.50 7.05 25.18
CA SER A 89 -20.02 7.32 26.54
C SER A 89 -20.77 8.44 27.22
N ARG A 90 -21.24 9.45 26.49
CA ARG A 90 -22.10 10.54 27.01
C ARG A 90 -23.45 10.00 27.52
N GLU A 91 -24.04 9.03 26.82
CA GLU A 91 -25.30 8.42 27.22
C GLU A 91 -25.14 7.53 28.45
N TYR A 92 -24.01 6.88 28.60
CA TYR A 92 -23.67 6.12 29.80
C TYR A 92 -23.44 7.05 30.99
N SER A 93 -22.67 8.13 30.81
CA SER A 93 -22.34 9.07 31.89
C SER A 93 -23.54 9.87 32.37
N SER A 94 -24.47 10.26 31.46
CA SER A 94 -25.71 10.99 31.81
C SER A 94 -26.84 10.06 32.28
N GLY A 95 -26.69 8.74 32.17
CA GLY A 95 -27.74 7.78 32.48
C GLY A 95 -28.87 7.73 31.42
N SER A 96 -28.84 8.54 30.37
CA SER A 96 -29.86 8.57 29.29
C SER A 96 -29.96 7.25 28.53
N ILE A 97 -28.95 6.38 28.63
CA ILE A 97 -28.99 5.03 28.09
C ILE A 97 -30.21 4.22 28.57
N LYS A 98 -30.71 4.47 29.80
CA LYS A 98 -31.90 3.80 30.35
C LYS A 98 -33.15 4.18 29.55
N LEU A 99 -33.26 5.44 29.11
CA LEU A 99 -34.36 5.92 28.27
C LEU A 99 -34.33 5.32 26.88
N LEU A 100 -33.11 5.15 26.31
CA LEU A 100 -32.93 4.44 25.05
C LEU A 100 -33.35 2.97 25.15
N TYR A 101 -33.08 2.34 26.29
CA TYR A 101 -33.45 0.92 26.50
C TYR A 101 -34.95 0.70 26.75
N SER A 102 -35.66 1.67 27.26
CA SER A 102 -37.11 1.62 27.43
C SER A 102 -37.90 2.02 26.17
N SER A 103 -37.23 2.61 25.17
CA SER A 103 -37.83 2.95 23.89
C SER A 103 -37.95 1.75 22.96
N PRO A 104 -38.92 1.69 22.01
CA PRO A 104 -39.06 0.60 21.03
C PRO A 104 -38.03 0.68 19.92
N VAL A 105 -36.76 1.00 20.22
CA VAL A 105 -35.65 1.13 19.29
C VAL A 105 -34.71 -0.04 19.48
N THR A 106 -34.31 -0.67 18.35
CA THR A 106 -33.37 -1.77 18.39
C THR A 106 -31.92 -1.28 18.55
N ASN A 107 -31.06 -2.09 19.15
CA ASN A 107 -29.64 -1.74 19.32
C ASN A 107 -28.95 -1.46 17.97
N PHE A 108 -29.36 -2.18 16.93
CA PHE A 108 -28.88 -1.94 15.56
C PHE A 108 -29.27 -0.55 15.04
N GLN A 109 -30.49 -0.09 15.34
CA GLN A 109 -30.94 1.25 14.94
C GLN A 109 -30.18 2.36 15.68
N ILE A 110 -29.84 2.13 16.95
CA ILE A 110 -29.05 3.08 17.75
C ILE A 110 -27.64 3.22 17.16
N ILE A 111 -26.94 2.11 17.02
CA ILE A 111 -25.56 2.08 16.51
C ILE A 111 -25.52 2.58 15.07
N GLY A 112 -26.41 2.08 14.20
CA GLY A 112 -26.49 2.48 12.80
C GLY A 112 -26.82 3.97 12.62
N GLY A 113 -27.68 4.55 13.47
CA GLY A 113 -27.99 5.98 13.44
C GLY A 113 -26.78 6.85 13.83
N LYS A 114 -26.06 6.45 14.88
CA LYS A 114 -24.85 7.17 15.32
C LYS A 114 -23.71 7.04 14.30
N PHE A 115 -23.53 5.86 13.71
CA PHE A 115 -22.57 5.65 12.64
C PHE A 115 -22.92 6.50 11.41
N LEU A 116 -24.19 6.55 11.01
CA LEU A 116 -24.64 7.38 9.90
C LEU A 116 -24.37 8.87 10.14
N ALA A 117 -24.51 9.36 11.38
CA ALA A 117 -24.12 10.73 11.73
C ALA A 117 -22.64 10.99 11.51
N MET A 118 -21.78 10.03 11.86
CA MET A 118 -20.33 10.11 11.60
C MET A 118 -20.00 10.09 10.11
N MET A 119 -20.70 9.26 9.34
CA MET A 119 -20.53 9.23 7.87
C MET A 119 -20.91 10.57 7.23
N LEU A 120 -22.02 11.18 7.68
CA LEU A 120 -22.44 12.49 7.16
C LEU A 120 -21.47 13.61 7.57
N TYR A 121 -20.95 13.57 8.79
CA TYR A 121 -19.91 14.50 9.24
C TYR A 121 -18.60 14.30 8.44
N GLY A 122 -18.22 13.05 8.19
CA GLY A 122 -17.10 12.72 7.33
C GLY A 122 -17.30 13.22 5.89
N GLY A 123 -18.52 13.18 5.39
CA GLY A 123 -18.88 13.80 4.10
C GLY A 123 -18.59 15.31 4.06
N LEU A 124 -18.80 16.04 5.17
CA LEU A 124 -18.41 17.46 5.26
C LEU A 124 -16.89 17.65 5.22
N MET A 125 -16.11 16.76 5.84
CA MET A 125 -14.65 16.78 5.72
C MET A 125 -14.21 16.56 4.27
N LEU A 126 -14.89 15.67 3.53
CA LEU A 126 -14.63 15.49 2.09
C LEU A 126 -15.00 16.74 1.26
N VAL A 127 -16.07 17.45 1.62
CA VAL A 127 -16.41 18.72 0.93
C VAL A 127 -15.27 19.72 1.04
N ILE A 128 -14.55 19.79 2.16
CA ILE A 128 -13.36 20.63 2.31
C ILE A 128 -12.26 20.23 1.32
N LEU A 129 -12.03 18.93 1.14
CA LEU A 129 -11.06 18.43 0.13
C LEU A 129 -11.54 18.72 -1.30
N LEU A 130 -12.83 18.61 -1.56
CA LEU A 130 -13.39 18.97 -2.87
C LEU A 130 -13.20 20.43 -3.20
N LEU A 131 -13.24 21.35 -2.23
CA LEU A 131 -12.90 22.78 -2.48
C LEU A 131 -11.47 22.94 -2.96
N GLN A 132 -10.52 22.17 -2.47
CA GLN A 132 -9.14 22.16 -2.99
C GLN A 132 -9.08 21.66 -4.43
N VAL A 133 -9.85 20.63 -4.77
CA VAL A 133 -9.95 20.13 -6.15
C VAL A 133 -10.51 21.19 -7.08
N VAL A 134 -11.57 21.92 -6.65
CA VAL A 134 -12.14 23.01 -7.43
C VAL A 134 -11.11 24.11 -7.66
N PHE A 135 -10.35 24.48 -6.63
CA PHE A 135 -9.25 25.43 -6.76
C PHE A 135 -8.17 24.92 -7.74
N ALA A 136 -7.74 23.66 -7.59
CA ALA A 136 -6.77 23.06 -8.50
C ALA A 136 -7.27 23.06 -9.95
N PHE A 137 -8.57 22.86 -10.18
CA PHE A 137 -9.18 22.86 -11.51
C PHE A 137 -9.06 24.22 -12.23
N ILE A 138 -9.01 25.32 -11.48
CA ILE A 138 -8.85 26.66 -12.05
C ILE A 138 -7.42 26.89 -12.54
N PHE A 139 -6.41 26.37 -11.86
CA PHE A 139 -5.00 26.68 -12.09
C PHE A 139 -4.21 25.60 -12.82
N VAL A 140 -4.67 24.35 -12.79
CA VAL A 140 -3.99 23.19 -13.38
C VAL A 140 -4.79 22.70 -14.59
N LYS A 141 -4.10 22.59 -15.74
CA LYS A 141 -4.69 22.01 -16.94
C LYS A 141 -4.68 20.48 -16.85
N ASN A 142 -5.73 19.85 -17.36
CA ASN A 142 -5.85 18.38 -17.47
C ASN A 142 -5.71 17.64 -16.13
N LEU A 143 -6.61 17.95 -15.18
CA LEU A 143 -6.74 17.16 -13.95
C LEU A 143 -7.43 15.84 -14.25
N ASP A 144 -6.85 14.76 -13.74
CA ASP A 144 -7.41 13.41 -13.82
C ASP A 144 -8.53 13.25 -12.77
N ILE A 145 -9.79 13.45 -13.19
CA ILE A 145 -10.95 13.41 -12.31
C ILE A 145 -11.20 12.00 -11.75
N PRO A 146 -11.18 10.91 -12.54
CA PRO A 146 -11.36 9.56 -12.01
C PRO A 146 -10.35 9.22 -10.91
N LEU A 147 -9.10 9.61 -11.09
CA LEU A 147 -8.03 9.43 -10.12
C LEU A 147 -8.30 10.19 -8.80
N ILE A 148 -8.79 11.43 -8.90
CA ILE A 148 -9.17 12.23 -7.72
C ILE A 148 -10.32 11.58 -6.96
N LEU A 149 -11.34 11.10 -7.67
CA LEU A 149 -12.48 10.42 -7.06
C LEU A 149 -12.08 9.12 -6.36
N SER A 150 -11.15 8.35 -6.94
CA SER A 150 -10.56 7.18 -6.30
C SER A 150 -9.89 7.54 -4.97
N GLY A 151 -9.06 8.59 -4.94
CA GLY A 151 -8.39 9.06 -3.73
C GLY A 151 -9.39 9.52 -2.65
N LEU A 152 -10.42 10.27 -3.02
CA LEU A 152 -11.50 10.69 -2.11
C LEU A 152 -12.28 9.50 -1.56
N LEU A 153 -12.55 8.48 -2.39
CA LEU A 153 -13.20 7.24 -1.95
C LEU A 153 -12.34 6.53 -0.90
N GLY A 154 -11.03 6.41 -1.13
CA GLY A 154 -10.11 5.80 -0.17
C GLY A 154 -10.10 6.53 1.18
N ILE A 155 -10.01 7.86 1.17
CA ILE A 155 -10.07 8.70 2.39
C ILE A 155 -11.41 8.47 3.11
N TYR A 156 -12.53 8.42 2.38
CA TYR A 156 -13.84 8.21 2.98
C TYR A 156 -14.00 6.83 3.61
N LEU A 157 -13.50 5.78 2.97
CA LEU A 157 -13.54 4.42 3.51
C LEU A 157 -12.73 4.30 4.80
N VAL A 158 -11.53 4.91 4.86
CA VAL A 158 -10.73 4.97 6.10
C VAL A 158 -11.47 5.72 7.19
N LEU A 159 -12.07 6.86 6.88
CA LEU A 159 -12.84 7.66 7.82
C LEU A 159 -14.02 6.86 8.40
N CYS A 160 -14.74 6.11 7.56
CA CYS A 160 -15.80 5.23 7.99
C CYS A 160 -15.29 4.10 8.89
N ALA A 161 -14.17 3.46 8.54
CA ALA A 161 -13.57 2.40 9.35
C ALA A 161 -13.10 2.93 10.72
N TYR A 162 -12.39 4.06 10.75
CA TYR A 162 -11.97 4.70 12.00
C TYR A 162 -13.17 5.11 12.86
N SER A 163 -14.24 5.62 12.25
CA SER A 163 -15.47 5.97 12.94
C SER A 163 -16.17 4.76 13.55
N ALA A 164 -16.18 3.61 12.87
CA ALA A 164 -16.74 2.36 13.39
C ALA A 164 -15.93 1.85 14.61
N ILE A 165 -14.59 1.91 14.53
CA ILE A 165 -13.69 1.55 15.64
C ILE A 165 -13.91 2.49 16.82
N GLY A 166 -13.95 3.80 16.61
CA GLY A 166 -14.16 4.78 17.66
C GLY A 166 -15.56 4.67 18.31
N LEU A 167 -16.59 4.39 17.52
CA LEU A 167 -17.93 4.11 18.04
C LEU A 167 -17.93 2.86 18.93
N PHE A 168 -17.25 1.78 18.52
CA PHE A 168 -17.09 0.60 19.37
C PHE A 168 -16.39 0.93 20.68
N MET A 169 -15.28 1.66 20.64
CA MET A 169 -14.58 2.10 21.86
C MET A 169 -15.49 2.92 22.78
N SER A 170 -16.34 3.77 22.21
CA SER A 170 -17.32 4.56 22.96
C SER A 170 -18.39 3.70 23.63
N THR A 171 -18.62 2.46 23.18
CA THR A 171 -19.55 1.52 23.86
C THR A 171 -18.94 0.79 25.04
N LEU A 172 -17.61 0.85 25.24
CA LEU A 172 -16.91 0.07 26.26
C LEU A 172 -16.91 0.75 27.63
N THR A 173 -16.90 2.08 27.67
CA THR A 173 -16.78 2.86 28.92
C THR A 173 -17.59 4.16 28.88
N SER A 174 -17.96 4.66 30.07
CA SER A 174 -18.64 5.94 30.27
C SER A 174 -17.67 7.14 30.28
N TYR A 175 -16.37 6.91 30.41
CA TYR A 175 -15.38 7.98 30.52
C TYR A 175 -14.91 8.41 29.13
N GLN A 176 -15.33 9.61 28.67
CA GLN A 176 -15.03 10.14 27.34
C GLN A 176 -13.53 10.25 27.05
N ILE A 177 -12.73 10.68 28.05
CA ILE A 177 -11.27 10.80 27.89
C ILE A 177 -10.62 9.43 27.65
N VAL A 178 -11.07 8.40 28.39
CA VAL A 178 -10.56 7.04 28.21
C VAL A 178 -10.91 6.51 26.82
N VAL A 179 -12.10 6.81 26.30
CA VAL A 179 -12.49 6.48 24.93
C VAL A 179 -11.58 7.18 23.92
N ALA A 180 -11.36 8.49 24.08
CA ALA A 180 -10.52 9.25 23.15
C ALA A 180 -9.09 8.71 23.08
N VAL A 181 -8.45 8.52 24.24
CA VAL A 181 -7.08 7.99 24.34
C VAL A 181 -7.01 6.57 23.83
N GLY A 182 -7.95 5.70 24.25
CA GLY A 182 -7.98 4.31 23.78
C GLY A 182 -8.20 4.18 22.28
N THR A 183 -9.09 4.99 21.71
CA THR A 183 -9.31 5.05 20.26
C THR A 183 -8.04 5.53 19.54
N LEU A 184 -7.41 6.61 20.06
CA LEU A 184 -6.18 7.14 19.50
C LEU A 184 -5.08 6.07 19.45
N VAL A 185 -4.85 5.34 20.55
CA VAL A 185 -3.86 4.29 20.62
C VAL A 185 -4.13 3.20 19.59
N ILE A 186 -5.38 2.69 19.52
CA ILE A 186 -5.75 1.65 18.56
C ILE A 186 -5.56 2.13 17.13
N LEU A 187 -6.04 3.33 16.78
CA LEU A 187 -5.89 3.86 15.43
C LEU A 187 -4.44 4.14 15.07
N THR A 188 -3.62 4.62 16.01
CA THR A 188 -2.18 4.79 15.82
C THR A 188 -1.50 3.44 15.56
N CYS A 189 -1.80 2.42 16.36
CA CYS A 189 -1.28 1.07 16.13
C CYS A 189 -1.67 0.56 14.73
N LEU A 190 -2.94 0.66 14.34
CA LEU A 190 -3.41 0.21 13.02
C LEU A 190 -2.85 1.03 11.84
N ASN A 191 -2.48 2.28 12.09
CA ASN A 191 -1.88 3.13 11.07
C ASN A 191 -0.41 2.77 10.81
N PHE A 192 0.35 2.47 11.87
CA PHE A 192 1.78 2.24 11.79
C PHE A 192 2.18 0.76 11.80
N VAL A 193 1.25 -0.16 12.13
CA VAL A 193 1.52 -1.61 12.21
C VAL A 193 2.10 -2.18 10.92
N GLY A 194 1.72 -1.65 9.76
CA GLY A 194 2.22 -2.11 8.46
C GLY A 194 3.73 -1.88 8.23
N GLY A 195 4.41 -1.11 9.09
CA GLY A 195 5.86 -0.91 9.04
C GLY A 195 6.63 -1.64 10.17
N LEU A 196 5.92 -2.35 11.08
CA LEU A 196 6.54 -3.03 12.20
C LEU A 196 6.87 -4.49 11.86
N TRP A 197 8.00 -5.00 12.39
CA TRP A 197 8.43 -6.41 12.29
C TRP A 197 8.47 -6.93 10.85
N GLN A 198 9.03 -6.13 9.95
CA GLN A 198 9.14 -6.49 8.52
C GLN A 198 10.15 -7.62 8.27
N ASP A 199 10.98 -7.95 9.26
CA ASP A 199 12.02 -8.99 9.17
C ASP A 199 11.47 -10.41 9.31
N ILE A 200 10.24 -10.57 9.87
CA ILE A 200 9.62 -11.87 10.11
C ILE A 200 8.53 -12.11 9.05
N PRO A 201 8.70 -13.04 8.08
CA PRO A 201 7.80 -13.18 6.92
C PRO A 201 6.32 -13.35 7.27
N VAL A 202 5.99 -14.18 8.27
CA VAL A 202 4.60 -14.42 8.69
C VAL A 202 3.99 -13.19 9.37
N VAL A 203 4.79 -12.50 10.20
CA VAL A 203 4.33 -11.29 10.90
C VAL A 203 4.15 -10.14 9.92
N GLN A 204 5.05 -10.01 8.95
CA GLN A 204 4.98 -9.04 7.87
C GLN A 204 3.66 -9.14 7.08
N GLU A 205 3.22 -10.33 6.71
CA GLU A 205 1.93 -10.54 6.04
C GLU A 205 0.75 -10.09 6.89
N ILE A 206 0.75 -10.46 8.18
CA ILE A 206 -0.33 -10.10 9.12
C ILE A 206 -0.36 -8.58 9.37
N THR A 207 0.78 -7.97 9.63
CA THR A 207 0.88 -6.51 9.89
C THR A 207 0.47 -5.69 8.67
N TRP A 208 0.88 -6.15 7.48
CA TRP A 208 0.44 -5.55 6.22
C TRP A 208 -1.08 -5.66 6.02
N TRP A 209 -1.65 -6.84 6.30
CA TRP A 209 -3.09 -7.07 6.18
C TRP A 209 -3.91 -6.21 7.15
N LEU A 210 -3.38 -5.94 8.35
CA LEU A 210 -4.00 -5.08 9.38
C LEU A 210 -3.89 -3.59 9.08
N SER A 211 -2.97 -3.16 8.22
CA SER A 211 -2.71 -1.74 7.94
C SER A 211 -3.84 -1.11 7.13
N LEU A 212 -4.67 -0.30 7.80
CA LEU A 212 -5.75 0.45 7.16
C LEU A 212 -5.23 1.53 6.21
N SER A 213 -4.20 2.28 6.63
CA SER A 213 -3.59 3.32 5.81
C SER A 213 -2.84 2.74 4.60
N GLY A 214 -2.19 1.59 4.76
CA GLY A 214 -1.49 0.90 3.67
C GLY A 214 -2.44 0.53 2.52
N ARG A 215 -3.63 0.02 2.85
CA ARG A 215 -4.68 -0.30 1.85
C ARG A 215 -5.32 0.93 1.23
N ALA A 216 -5.43 2.03 1.97
CA ALA A 216 -5.96 3.27 1.43
C ALA A 216 -5.02 3.92 0.40
N LYS A 217 -3.72 3.64 0.47
CA LYS A 217 -2.74 4.12 -0.51
C LYS A 217 -2.98 3.59 -1.92
N THR A 218 -3.59 2.42 -2.07
CA THR A 218 -3.95 1.90 -3.40
C THR A 218 -4.96 2.80 -4.10
N PHE A 219 -5.94 3.33 -3.36
CA PHE A 219 -6.92 4.29 -3.90
C PHE A 219 -6.28 5.63 -4.26
N THR A 220 -5.34 6.13 -3.44
CA THR A 220 -4.62 7.36 -3.78
C THR A 220 -3.65 7.18 -4.94
N ALA A 221 -3.21 5.95 -5.21
CA ALA A 221 -2.47 5.61 -6.42
C ALA A 221 -3.37 5.44 -7.66
N GLY A 222 -4.69 5.52 -7.50
CA GLY A 222 -5.66 5.40 -8.60
C GLY A 222 -6.10 3.99 -8.91
N LEU A 223 -5.87 3.05 -8.03
CA LEU A 223 -6.28 1.66 -8.22
C LEU A 223 -7.40 1.30 -7.24
N ILE A 224 -8.56 0.94 -7.75
CA ILE A 224 -9.67 0.42 -6.96
C ILE A 224 -9.65 -1.10 -7.06
N CYS A 225 -9.30 -1.77 -5.95
CA CYS A 225 -9.36 -3.21 -5.84
C CYS A 225 -10.61 -3.63 -5.07
N SER A 226 -11.34 -4.65 -5.57
CA SER A 226 -12.49 -5.21 -4.86
C SER A 226 -12.10 -5.75 -3.48
N GLU A 227 -10.89 -6.33 -3.35
CA GLU A 227 -10.32 -6.78 -2.08
C GLU A 227 -10.30 -5.66 -1.04
N ASP A 228 -9.79 -4.48 -1.41
CA ASP A 228 -9.64 -3.36 -0.48
C ASP A 228 -11.00 -2.77 -0.08
N VAL A 229 -11.95 -2.65 -1.03
CA VAL A 229 -13.31 -2.18 -0.75
C VAL A 229 -14.03 -3.13 0.22
N VAL A 230 -13.96 -4.44 -0.04
CA VAL A 230 -14.58 -5.45 0.83
C VAL A 230 -13.89 -5.46 2.20
N TYR A 231 -12.57 -5.33 2.26
CA TYR A 231 -11.83 -5.24 3.52
C TYR A 231 -12.36 -4.10 4.41
N PHE A 232 -12.50 -2.87 3.87
CA PHE A 232 -13.10 -1.76 4.62
C PHE A 232 -14.52 -2.07 5.05
N GLY A 233 -15.33 -2.69 4.17
CA GLY A 233 -16.69 -3.13 4.50
C GLY A 233 -16.73 -4.14 5.64
N VAL A 234 -15.80 -5.10 5.64
CA VAL A 234 -15.67 -6.13 6.70
C VAL A 234 -15.25 -5.49 8.02
N VAL A 235 -14.26 -4.60 8.02
CA VAL A 235 -13.82 -3.89 9.23
C VAL A 235 -14.96 -3.04 9.82
N ILE A 236 -15.66 -2.26 9.00
CA ILE A 236 -16.80 -1.47 9.43
C ILE A 236 -17.90 -2.38 10.00
N GLY A 237 -18.28 -3.43 9.28
CA GLY A 237 -19.30 -4.38 9.69
C GLY A 237 -18.94 -5.09 11.00
N LEU A 238 -17.69 -5.51 11.16
CA LEU A 238 -17.18 -6.14 12.37
C LEU A 238 -17.36 -5.22 13.59
N PHE A 239 -16.81 -4.00 13.54
CA PHE A 239 -16.86 -3.09 14.69
C PHE A 239 -18.27 -2.59 15.02
N LEU A 240 -19.13 -2.39 14.01
CA LEU A 240 -20.54 -2.09 14.24
C LEU A 240 -21.28 -3.26 14.89
N THR A 241 -21.03 -4.49 14.44
CA THR A 241 -21.64 -5.70 15.04
C THR A 241 -21.14 -5.90 16.48
N LEU A 242 -19.83 -5.74 16.73
CA LEU A 242 -19.27 -5.80 18.08
C LEU A 242 -19.91 -4.75 18.99
N SER A 243 -20.18 -3.54 18.49
CA SER A 243 -20.89 -2.47 19.22
C SER A 243 -22.32 -2.89 19.59
N VAL A 244 -23.05 -3.48 18.64
CA VAL A 244 -24.41 -4.00 18.88
C VAL A 244 -24.40 -5.15 19.91
N LEU A 245 -23.45 -6.09 19.80
CA LEU A 245 -23.29 -7.20 20.73
C LEU A 245 -22.97 -6.70 22.14
N LYS A 246 -22.15 -5.65 22.27
CA LYS A 246 -21.86 -5.02 23.55
C LYS A 246 -23.11 -4.43 24.22
N LEU A 247 -23.93 -3.69 23.45
CA LEU A 247 -25.20 -3.17 23.95
C LEU A 247 -26.16 -4.30 24.36
N GLN A 248 -26.21 -5.40 23.60
CA GLN A 248 -27.03 -6.56 23.94
C GLN A 248 -26.57 -7.23 25.22
N SER A 249 -25.24 -7.40 25.39
CA SER A 249 -24.67 -8.06 26.58
C SER A 249 -24.88 -7.26 27.88
N THR A 250 -25.17 -5.97 27.76
CA THR A 250 -25.52 -5.10 28.90
C THR A 250 -27.00 -5.29 29.31
N LYS A 251 -27.87 -5.64 28.36
CA LYS A 251 -29.30 -5.89 28.60
C LYS A 251 -29.59 -7.31 29.12
N GLN A 252 -28.84 -8.29 28.70
CA GLN A 252 -29.08 -9.71 28.98
C GLN A 252 -27.85 -10.34 29.62
N HIS A 253 -28.03 -11.02 30.74
CA HIS A 253 -27.00 -11.78 31.41
C HIS A 253 -26.70 -13.08 30.66
N TYR A 254 -25.70 -13.05 29.78
CA TYR A 254 -25.17 -14.25 29.17
C TYR A 254 -24.01 -14.81 30.00
N SER A 255 -23.86 -16.14 30.02
CA SER A 255 -22.68 -16.79 30.55
C SER A 255 -21.41 -16.24 29.92
N TRP A 256 -20.32 -16.11 30.69
CA TRP A 256 -19.03 -15.59 30.25
C TRP A 256 -18.51 -16.29 28.97
N TRP A 257 -18.63 -17.63 28.87
CA TRP A 257 -18.25 -18.41 27.69
C TRP A 257 -19.04 -18.03 26.42
N TRP A 258 -20.35 -17.87 26.54
CA TRP A 258 -21.20 -17.49 25.41
C TRP A 258 -20.90 -16.07 24.92
N ARG A 259 -20.49 -15.16 25.80
CA ARG A 259 -20.05 -13.82 25.40
C ARG A 259 -18.79 -13.89 24.55
N TRP A 260 -17.75 -14.57 25.03
CA TRP A 260 -16.50 -14.71 24.28
C TRP A 260 -16.67 -15.52 22.98
N ALA A 261 -17.50 -16.54 22.96
CA ALA A 261 -17.80 -17.31 21.75
C ALA A 261 -18.46 -16.44 20.66
N ARG A 262 -19.37 -15.52 21.04
CA ARG A 262 -20.01 -14.62 20.07
C ARG A 262 -19.03 -13.58 19.52
N TYR A 263 -18.18 -12.98 20.37
CA TYR A 263 -17.15 -12.04 19.90
C TYR A 263 -16.12 -12.75 19.01
N GLY A 264 -15.61 -13.89 19.46
CA GLY A 264 -14.67 -14.70 18.70
C GLY A 264 -15.25 -15.18 17.37
N GLY A 265 -16.51 -15.66 17.38
CA GLY A 265 -17.20 -16.07 16.16
C GLY A 265 -17.32 -14.97 15.12
N MET A 266 -17.62 -13.72 15.54
CA MET A 266 -17.67 -12.58 14.61
C MET A 266 -16.31 -12.23 14.03
N VAL A 267 -15.24 -12.30 14.84
CA VAL A 267 -13.86 -12.10 14.36
C VAL A 267 -13.48 -13.21 13.37
N CYS A 268 -13.81 -14.48 13.67
CA CYS A 268 -13.55 -15.59 12.73
C CYS A 268 -14.31 -15.45 11.41
N ILE A 269 -15.56 -14.98 11.44
CA ILE A 269 -16.34 -14.70 10.22
C ILE A 269 -15.68 -13.58 9.43
N ALA A 270 -15.27 -12.48 10.07
CA ALA A 270 -14.60 -11.38 9.42
C ALA A 270 -13.27 -11.82 8.76
N LEU A 271 -12.45 -12.59 9.47
CA LEU A 271 -11.22 -13.17 8.94
C LEU A 271 -11.50 -14.13 7.78
N GLY A 272 -12.54 -14.95 7.89
CA GLY A 272 -12.95 -15.86 6.82
C GLY A 272 -13.38 -15.14 5.55
N ILE A 273 -14.16 -14.05 5.66
CA ILE A 273 -14.54 -13.21 4.51
C ILE A 273 -13.30 -12.56 3.92
N GLY A 274 -12.41 -11.98 4.76
CA GLY A 274 -11.15 -11.39 4.31
C GLY A 274 -10.28 -12.38 3.54
N TYR A 275 -10.13 -13.61 4.06
CA TYR A 275 -9.37 -14.66 3.38
C TYR A 275 -9.99 -15.08 2.04
N LEU A 276 -11.32 -15.20 1.98
CA LEU A 276 -12.01 -15.55 0.72
C LEU A 276 -11.85 -14.46 -0.34
N THR A 277 -11.96 -13.21 0.06
CA THR A 277 -11.86 -12.06 -0.87
C THR A 277 -10.42 -11.81 -1.34
N SER A 278 -9.41 -12.27 -0.60
CA SER A 278 -8.00 -12.22 -1.01
C SER A 278 -7.64 -13.32 -2.03
N LYS A 279 -8.58 -14.22 -2.38
CA LYS A 279 -8.33 -15.21 -3.44
C LYS A 279 -8.39 -14.54 -4.82
N PRO A 280 -7.43 -14.83 -5.71
CA PRO A 280 -7.33 -14.19 -7.03
C PRO A 280 -8.60 -14.31 -7.88
N MET A 281 -9.37 -15.38 -7.67
CA MET A 281 -10.62 -15.64 -8.40
C MET A 281 -11.71 -14.59 -8.17
N PHE A 282 -11.70 -13.90 -7.01
CA PHE A 282 -12.69 -12.89 -6.63
C PHE A 282 -12.17 -11.46 -6.74
N MET A 283 -10.93 -11.29 -7.21
CA MET A 283 -10.31 -9.98 -7.33
C MET A 283 -10.73 -9.30 -8.63
N CYS A 284 -11.36 -8.14 -8.51
CA CYS A 284 -11.62 -7.22 -9.62
C CYS A 284 -10.77 -5.96 -9.42
N TYR A 285 -10.24 -5.42 -10.50
CA TYR A 285 -9.40 -4.24 -10.51
C TYR A 285 -9.98 -3.20 -11.45
N TYR A 286 -9.97 -1.96 -11.03
CA TYR A 286 -10.31 -0.82 -11.85
C TYR A 286 -9.23 0.25 -11.71
N ASP A 287 -8.48 0.48 -12.78
CA ASP A 287 -7.48 1.53 -12.84
C ASP A 287 -8.17 2.83 -13.26
N THR A 288 -8.07 3.84 -12.42
CA THR A 288 -8.68 5.15 -12.62
C THR A 288 -7.71 6.16 -13.23
N THR A 289 -6.44 5.78 -13.45
CA THR A 289 -5.45 6.67 -14.06
C THR A 289 -5.68 6.78 -15.56
N GLU A 290 -5.56 7.98 -16.12
CA GLU A 290 -5.74 8.23 -17.55
C GLU A 290 -4.79 7.39 -18.43
N THR A 291 -3.60 7.09 -17.92
CA THR A 291 -2.57 6.30 -18.61
C THR A 291 -2.58 4.81 -18.27
N GLU A 292 -3.56 4.34 -17.49
CA GLU A 292 -3.61 2.96 -16.97
C GLU A 292 -2.30 2.52 -16.28
N HIS A 293 -1.65 3.45 -15.55
CA HIS A 293 -0.32 3.27 -14.97
C HIS A 293 -0.23 2.11 -13.96
N ASN A 294 -1.33 1.77 -13.32
CA ASN A 294 -1.40 0.65 -12.37
C ASN A 294 -1.73 -0.70 -13.02
N THR A 295 -1.89 -0.72 -14.34
CA THR A 295 -2.21 -1.91 -15.13
C THR A 295 -1.10 -2.11 -16.15
N ILE A 296 -0.68 -3.36 -16.37
CA ILE A 296 0.31 -3.65 -17.41
C ILE A 296 -0.27 -3.42 -18.80
N THR A 297 0.59 -3.02 -19.73
CA THR A 297 0.21 -2.75 -21.11
C THR A 297 -0.46 -3.96 -21.76
N ARG A 298 -1.23 -3.74 -22.82
CA ARG A 298 -1.89 -4.83 -23.56
C ARG A 298 -0.90 -5.88 -24.06
N GLU A 299 0.32 -5.48 -24.40
CA GLU A 299 1.37 -6.42 -24.80
C GLU A 299 1.85 -7.24 -23.60
N GLY A 300 2.08 -6.61 -22.44
CA GLY A 300 2.38 -7.30 -21.18
C GLY A 300 1.32 -8.33 -20.81
N GLN A 301 0.03 -7.95 -20.89
CA GLN A 301 -1.10 -8.86 -20.66
C GLN A 301 -1.09 -10.05 -21.65
N ARG A 302 -0.84 -9.77 -22.92
CA ARG A 302 -0.75 -10.82 -23.95
C ARG A 302 0.37 -11.81 -23.65
N VAL A 303 1.56 -11.31 -23.29
CA VAL A 303 2.70 -12.15 -22.93
C VAL A 303 2.42 -13.00 -21.69
N MET A 304 1.81 -12.42 -20.66
CA MET A 304 1.42 -13.17 -19.46
C MET A 304 0.41 -14.27 -19.76
N ASN A 305 -0.56 -14.02 -20.64
CA ASN A 305 -1.57 -15.01 -21.05
C ASN A 305 -0.98 -16.15 -21.90
N LEU A 306 0.19 -15.98 -22.49
CA LEU A 306 0.90 -17.03 -23.23
C LEU A 306 1.71 -17.97 -22.33
N ILE A 307 1.83 -17.65 -21.03
CA ILE A 307 2.50 -18.50 -20.05
C ILE A 307 1.45 -19.44 -19.43
N ASP A 308 1.33 -20.65 -19.94
CA ASP A 308 0.29 -21.61 -19.53
C ASP A 308 0.67 -22.36 -18.26
N ASP A 309 1.98 -22.55 -18.02
CA ASP A 309 2.55 -23.30 -16.90
C ASP A 309 2.93 -22.40 -15.71
N GLN A 310 3.33 -23.01 -14.61
CA GLN A 310 3.74 -22.28 -13.41
C GLN A 310 4.99 -21.45 -13.68
N LEU A 311 4.92 -20.17 -13.30
CA LEU A 311 6.05 -19.23 -13.33
C LEU A 311 6.66 -19.17 -11.92
N THR A 312 7.99 -19.26 -11.85
CA THR A 312 8.75 -19.00 -10.63
C THR A 312 9.66 -17.81 -10.89
N ILE A 313 9.61 -16.82 -10.01
CA ILE A 313 10.50 -15.66 -10.04
C ILE A 313 11.42 -15.77 -8.81
N THR A 314 12.71 -15.97 -9.05
CA THR A 314 13.71 -16.06 -7.98
C THR A 314 14.58 -14.81 -8.01
N MET A 315 14.59 -14.07 -6.90
CA MET A 315 15.48 -12.92 -6.73
C MET A 315 16.78 -13.39 -6.07
N TYR A 316 17.88 -13.26 -6.79
CA TYR A 316 19.23 -13.52 -6.29
C TYR A 316 19.82 -12.21 -5.77
N VAL A 317 20.09 -12.14 -4.48
CA VAL A 317 20.58 -10.94 -3.80
C VAL A 317 22.01 -11.16 -3.32
N ASN A 318 22.96 -10.53 -4.00
CA ASN A 318 24.35 -10.54 -3.57
C ASN A 318 24.60 -9.43 -2.54
N LEU A 319 24.92 -9.78 -1.30
CA LEU A 319 25.14 -8.82 -0.21
C LEU A 319 26.23 -7.80 -0.53
N LEU A 320 27.24 -8.19 -1.32
CA LEU A 320 28.35 -7.31 -1.69
C LEU A 320 28.00 -6.36 -2.85
N ASP A 321 26.87 -6.55 -3.51
CA ASP A 321 26.38 -5.67 -4.58
C ASP A 321 25.83 -4.36 -3.98
N LYS A 322 26.10 -3.24 -4.63
CA LYS A 322 25.58 -1.93 -4.28
C LYS A 322 24.05 -1.88 -4.26
N SER A 323 23.38 -2.70 -5.04
CA SER A 323 21.92 -2.80 -5.12
C SER A 323 21.31 -3.73 -4.06
N ALA A 324 22.14 -4.46 -3.28
CA ALA A 324 21.67 -5.42 -2.29
C ALA A 324 20.58 -4.89 -1.33
N PRO A 325 20.64 -3.64 -0.83
CA PRO A 325 19.62 -3.13 0.09
C PRO A 325 18.21 -3.21 -0.47
N ALA A 326 18.03 -3.06 -1.80
CA ALA A 326 16.72 -3.18 -2.44
C ALA A 326 16.15 -4.61 -2.41
N GLY A 327 17.01 -5.63 -2.30
CA GLY A 327 16.62 -7.04 -2.26
C GLY A 327 16.47 -7.62 -0.85
N MET A 328 16.86 -6.90 0.19
CA MET A 328 16.83 -7.39 1.57
C MET A 328 15.42 -7.70 2.07
N PRO A 329 15.25 -8.53 3.10
CA PRO A 329 13.96 -8.96 3.63
C PRO A 329 12.98 -7.82 3.90
N GLU A 330 13.47 -6.70 4.42
CA GLU A 330 12.70 -5.48 4.70
C GLU A 330 11.99 -4.91 3.46
N ASN A 331 12.58 -5.10 2.28
CA ASN A 331 12.08 -4.57 1.01
C ASN A 331 11.27 -5.59 0.19
N GLN A 332 11.10 -6.84 0.66
CA GLN A 332 10.37 -7.88 -0.06
C GLN A 332 8.95 -7.46 -0.43
N MET A 333 8.23 -6.81 0.51
CA MET A 333 6.85 -6.34 0.25
C MET A 333 6.80 -5.18 -0.73
N SER A 334 7.83 -4.34 -0.77
CA SER A 334 7.97 -3.30 -1.80
C SER A 334 8.16 -3.92 -3.18
N ASN A 335 9.05 -4.92 -3.27
CA ASN A 335 9.31 -5.66 -4.52
C ASN A 335 8.08 -6.45 -5.00
N LEU A 336 7.37 -7.09 -4.07
CA LEU A 336 6.11 -7.77 -4.37
C LEU A 336 5.06 -6.80 -4.94
N ARG A 337 4.98 -5.59 -4.39
CA ARG A 337 4.05 -4.56 -4.85
C ARG A 337 4.31 -4.15 -6.29
N GLU A 338 5.56 -4.06 -6.70
CA GLU A 338 5.95 -3.74 -8.07
C GLU A 338 5.63 -4.85 -9.06
N LEU A 339 5.79 -6.11 -8.64
CA LEU A 339 5.40 -7.26 -9.45
C LEU A 339 3.89 -7.54 -9.43
N LYS A 340 3.16 -6.96 -8.47
CA LYS A 340 1.71 -7.20 -8.30
C LYS A 340 0.88 -6.95 -9.57
N PRO A 341 1.13 -5.92 -10.42
CA PRO A 341 0.42 -5.75 -11.68
C PRO A 341 0.53 -6.95 -12.61
N PHE A 342 1.69 -7.62 -12.66
CA PHE A 342 1.90 -8.84 -13.44
C PHE A 342 1.28 -10.07 -12.77
N LEU A 343 1.45 -10.20 -11.45
CA LEU A 343 0.92 -11.33 -10.67
C LEU A 343 -0.61 -11.42 -10.71
N ARG A 344 -1.31 -10.32 -10.99
CA ARG A 344 -2.78 -10.32 -11.20
C ARG A 344 -3.19 -11.18 -12.38
N PHE A 345 -2.38 -11.22 -13.44
CA PHE A 345 -2.63 -12.04 -14.62
C PHE A 345 -2.14 -13.47 -14.48
N LYS A 346 -1.24 -13.74 -13.50
CA LYS A 346 -0.69 -15.06 -13.22
C LYS A 346 -0.56 -15.28 -11.69
N PRO A 347 -1.69 -15.53 -11.01
CA PRO A 347 -1.72 -15.58 -9.53
C PRO A 347 -1.00 -16.82 -8.95
N ASP A 348 -0.74 -17.85 -9.74
CA ASP A 348 0.01 -19.05 -9.38
C ASP A 348 1.54 -18.88 -9.46
N THR A 349 2.03 -17.67 -9.73
CA THR A 349 3.45 -17.35 -9.74
C THR A 349 4.05 -17.49 -8.33
N ARG A 350 5.18 -18.20 -8.24
CA ARG A 350 5.94 -18.34 -7.00
C ARG A 350 7.08 -17.35 -6.96
N LEU A 351 7.19 -16.65 -5.84
CA LEU A 351 8.33 -15.76 -5.56
C LEU A 351 9.29 -16.46 -4.61
N LYS A 352 10.58 -16.40 -4.91
CA LYS A 352 11.65 -16.93 -4.08
C LYS A 352 12.74 -15.88 -3.92
N TYR A 353 13.44 -15.91 -2.81
CA TYR A 353 14.61 -15.08 -2.55
C TYR A 353 15.77 -15.98 -2.18
N VAL A 354 16.95 -15.72 -2.74
CA VAL A 354 18.20 -16.42 -2.46
C VAL A 354 19.23 -15.37 -2.12
N TYR A 355 19.73 -15.42 -0.89
CA TYR A 355 20.72 -14.47 -0.38
C TYR A 355 22.09 -15.13 -0.39
N PHE A 356 23.08 -14.44 -0.95
CA PHE A 356 24.44 -14.95 -1.07
C PHE A 356 25.46 -13.80 -1.00
N TYR A 357 26.72 -14.13 -0.91
CA TYR A 357 27.81 -13.17 -1.07
C TYR A 357 28.85 -13.72 -2.07
N ASP A 358 29.26 -12.89 -3.01
CA ASP A 358 30.29 -13.21 -3.99
C ASP A 358 30.91 -11.95 -4.58
N SER A 359 32.06 -12.11 -5.24
CA SER A 359 32.72 -11.00 -5.96
C SER A 359 31.79 -10.45 -7.03
N THR A 360 31.64 -9.12 -7.09
CA THR A 360 30.79 -8.47 -8.09
C THR A 360 31.52 -7.26 -8.68
N ASP A 361 31.26 -6.99 -9.96
CA ASP A 361 31.74 -5.79 -10.65
C ASP A 361 31.09 -4.48 -10.16
N HIS A 362 29.97 -4.61 -9.40
CA HIS A 362 29.19 -3.52 -8.85
C HIS A 362 29.25 -3.47 -7.33
N SER A 363 30.47 -3.64 -6.77
CA SER A 363 30.67 -3.75 -5.31
C SER A 363 30.28 -2.49 -4.54
N ARG A 364 29.75 -2.71 -3.33
CA ARG A 364 29.50 -1.68 -2.30
C ARG A 364 30.82 -1.10 -1.76
N PHE A 365 31.90 -1.90 -1.78
CA PHE A 365 33.20 -1.50 -1.20
C PHE A 365 34.09 -0.84 -2.26
N ARG A 366 34.86 0.14 -1.80
CA ARG A 366 35.88 0.85 -2.59
C ARG A 366 37.20 0.95 -1.81
N GLY A 367 38.29 1.06 -2.52
CA GLY A 367 39.61 1.25 -1.92
C GLY A 367 40.10 0.06 -1.11
N ALA A 368 40.70 0.29 0.05
CA ALA A 368 41.31 -0.74 0.89
C ALA A 368 40.35 -1.82 1.38
N THR A 369 39.07 -1.49 1.56
CA THR A 369 38.07 -2.47 2.00
C THR A 369 37.70 -3.46 0.90
N ALA A 370 37.80 -3.06 -0.38
CA ALA A 370 37.56 -3.96 -1.52
C ALA A 370 38.64 -5.05 -1.70
N SER A 371 39.82 -4.90 -1.08
CA SER A 371 40.89 -5.89 -1.10
C SER A 371 40.82 -6.96 -0.01
N LEU A 372 39.86 -6.84 0.92
CA LEU A 372 39.63 -7.86 1.96
C LEU A 372 39.07 -9.15 1.36
N PRO A 373 39.30 -10.32 2.01
CA PRO A 373 38.62 -11.56 1.62
C PRO A 373 37.10 -11.40 1.61
N LEU A 374 36.40 -12.04 0.67
CA LEU A 374 34.95 -11.89 0.49
C LEU A 374 34.16 -12.16 1.79
N ARG A 375 34.59 -13.16 2.55
CA ARG A 375 33.97 -13.48 3.85
C ARG A 375 34.11 -12.36 4.87
N GLU A 376 35.24 -11.67 4.92
CA GLU A 376 35.47 -10.55 5.83
C GLU A 376 34.63 -9.32 5.40
N GLN A 377 34.50 -9.11 4.09
CA GLN A 377 33.61 -8.08 3.56
C GLN A 377 32.16 -8.35 3.96
N MET A 378 31.70 -9.60 3.83
CA MET A 378 30.36 -10.03 4.24
C MET A 378 30.14 -9.81 5.74
N LEU A 379 31.06 -10.31 6.59
CA LEU A 379 30.97 -10.19 8.04
C LEU A 379 30.91 -8.72 8.49
N LYS A 380 31.65 -7.84 7.81
CA LYS A 380 31.62 -6.41 8.12
C LYS A 380 30.24 -5.79 7.84
N ILE A 381 29.57 -6.15 6.74
CA ILE A 381 28.22 -5.68 6.47
C ILE A 381 27.23 -6.27 7.49
N CYS A 382 27.36 -7.55 7.82
CA CYS A 382 26.50 -8.19 8.80
C CYS A 382 26.62 -7.54 10.18
N ASP A 383 27.81 -7.13 10.58
CA ASP A 383 28.07 -6.43 11.86
C ASP A 383 27.50 -5.00 11.81
N ASP A 384 27.68 -4.28 10.70
CA ASP A 384 27.20 -2.91 10.52
C ASP A 384 25.65 -2.84 10.41
N GLU A 385 25.00 -3.84 9.80
CA GLU A 385 23.56 -3.88 9.52
C GLU A 385 22.78 -4.86 10.44
N ASP A 386 23.43 -5.42 11.49
CA ASP A 386 22.85 -6.38 12.45
C ASP A 386 22.20 -7.60 11.78
N LEU A 387 22.88 -8.19 10.78
CA LEU A 387 22.43 -9.32 9.99
C LEU A 387 23.08 -10.62 10.44
N ASP A 388 22.34 -11.73 10.34
CA ASP A 388 22.89 -13.07 10.62
C ASP A 388 23.77 -13.54 9.44
N PRO A 389 25.08 -13.79 9.64
CA PRO A 389 25.97 -14.30 8.60
C PRO A 389 25.56 -15.66 8.02
N GLU A 390 24.87 -16.52 8.80
CA GLU A 390 24.42 -17.84 8.34
C GLU A 390 23.28 -17.76 7.32
N PHE A 391 22.67 -16.60 7.19
CA PHE A 391 21.59 -16.33 6.25
C PHE A 391 22.09 -16.29 4.79
N PHE A 392 23.39 -16.09 4.56
CA PHE A 392 23.98 -15.87 3.25
C PHE A 392 24.75 -17.09 2.76
N LEU A 393 24.40 -17.59 1.58
CA LEU A 393 25.12 -18.67 0.92
C LEU A 393 26.52 -18.23 0.54
N SER A 394 27.49 -19.12 0.71
CA SER A 394 28.88 -18.90 0.28
C SER A 394 29.00 -18.93 -1.26
N PRO A 395 30.11 -18.39 -1.82
CA PRO A 395 30.37 -18.44 -3.27
C PRO A 395 30.33 -19.86 -3.83
N GLU A 396 30.82 -20.85 -3.09
CA GLU A 396 30.82 -22.26 -3.52
C GLU A 396 29.40 -22.86 -3.54
N GLU A 397 28.55 -22.47 -2.60
CA GLU A 397 27.16 -22.94 -2.51
C GLU A 397 26.30 -22.33 -3.62
N ILE A 398 26.43 -21.03 -3.90
CA ILE A 398 25.66 -20.39 -4.97
C ILE A 398 26.08 -20.90 -6.34
N HIS A 399 27.38 -21.08 -6.60
CA HIS A 399 27.89 -21.61 -7.88
C HIS A 399 27.45 -23.05 -8.15
N ARG A 400 27.13 -23.86 -7.11
CA ARG A 400 26.52 -25.18 -7.28
C ARG A 400 25.06 -25.10 -7.72
N GLN A 401 24.36 -24.03 -7.38
CA GLN A 401 22.95 -23.85 -7.71
C GLN A 401 22.77 -23.16 -9.06
N ILE A 402 23.55 -22.11 -9.33
CA ILE A 402 23.46 -21.30 -10.53
C ILE A 402 24.79 -20.58 -10.80
N ASP A 403 25.12 -20.45 -12.07
CA ASP A 403 26.23 -19.63 -12.52
C ASP A 403 25.74 -18.23 -12.90
N LEU A 404 26.08 -17.23 -12.09
CA LEU A 404 25.77 -15.81 -12.27
C LEU A 404 26.98 -15.00 -12.75
N THR A 405 28.09 -15.64 -13.06
CA THR A 405 29.33 -14.96 -13.47
C THR A 405 29.14 -14.14 -14.75
N SER A 406 28.33 -14.65 -15.69
CA SER A 406 27.97 -13.93 -16.93
C SER A 406 27.15 -12.64 -16.66
N GLU A 407 26.53 -12.53 -15.50
CA GLU A 407 25.73 -11.38 -15.07
C GLU A 407 26.52 -10.50 -14.06
N GLY A 408 27.85 -10.76 -13.89
CA GLY A 408 28.71 -10.02 -12.97
C GLY A 408 28.38 -10.25 -11.50
N ASN A 409 27.73 -11.35 -11.14
CA ASN A 409 27.26 -11.69 -9.80
C ASN A 409 26.46 -10.54 -9.15
N ARG A 410 25.75 -9.76 -9.95
CA ARG A 410 24.89 -8.67 -9.47
C ARG A 410 23.57 -9.18 -8.91
N MET A 411 22.86 -8.32 -8.21
CA MET A 411 21.45 -8.58 -7.87
C MET A 411 20.61 -8.73 -9.14
N ILE A 412 19.86 -9.85 -9.27
CA ILE A 412 19.13 -10.18 -10.49
C ILE A 412 17.88 -11.01 -10.20
N TYR A 413 16.84 -10.87 -11.02
CA TYR A 413 15.73 -11.82 -11.04
C TYR A 413 15.93 -12.90 -12.08
N LEU A 414 15.71 -14.15 -11.70
CA LEU A 414 15.57 -15.27 -12.60
C LEU A 414 14.09 -15.63 -12.73
N LEU A 415 13.57 -15.54 -13.94
CA LEU A 415 12.24 -16.01 -14.30
C LEU A 415 12.36 -17.40 -14.89
N GLU A 416 11.63 -18.36 -14.34
CA GLU A 416 11.71 -19.77 -14.71
C GLU A 416 10.30 -20.35 -14.88
N ARG A 417 10.06 -20.99 -16.02
CA ARG A 417 8.82 -21.73 -16.29
C ARG A 417 8.97 -23.21 -15.89
N ALA A 418 7.87 -23.87 -15.60
CA ALA A 418 7.87 -25.31 -15.30
C ALA A 418 8.42 -26.17 -16.45
N ASN A 419 8.38 -25.68 -17.70
CA ASN A 419 8.97 -26.33 -18.86
C ASN A 419 10.51 -26.20 -18.96
N GLY A 420 11.17 -25.55 -17.98
CA GLY A 420 12.61 -25.37 -17.89
C GLY A 420 13.17 -24.16 -18.66
N ARG A 421 12.34 -23.39 -19.37
CA ARG A 421 12.80 -22.12 -19.97
C ARG A 421 13.10 -21.10 -18.90
N LYS A 422 14.24 -20.41 -19.04
CA LYS A 422 14.75 -19.42 -18.07
C LYS A 422 15.05 -18.10 -18.78
N SER A 423 14.83 -17.00 -18.08
CA SER A 423 15.19 -15.66 -18.54
C SER A 423 15.64 -14.81 -17.37
N PHE A 424 16.71 -14.04 -17.55
CA PHE A 424 17.15 -13.08 -16.57
C PHE A 424 16.47 -11.73 -16.79
N LEU A 425 15.99 -11.14 -15.70
CA LEU A 425 15.57 -9.75 -15.63
C LEU A 425 16.66 -8.96 -14.92
N ARG A 426 17.38 -8.14 -15.70
CA ARG A 426 18.57 -7.41 -15.26
C ARG A 426 18.20 -6.05 -14.72
N PHE A 427 18.97 -5.59 -13.74
CA PHE A 427 18.98 -4.21 -13.28
C PHE A 427 20.08 -3.46 -14.03
N TYR A 428 19.74 -2.31 -14.59
CA TYR A 428 20.71 -1.48 -15.30
C TYR A 428 21.18 -0.33 -14.40
N ASP A 429 22.43 0.09 -14.58
CA ASP A 429 23.01 1.24 -13.89
C ASP A 429 22.26 2.53 -14.28
N GLY A 430 21.33 2.93 -13.47
CA GLY A 430 20.50 4.12 -13.62
C GLY A 430 19.96 4.58 -12.27
N MET A 431 19.26 5.70 -12.23
CA MET A 431 18.69 6.24 -10.99
C MET A 431 17.63 5.32 -10.35
N ASP A 432 17.02 4.40 -11.12
CA ASP A 432 16.00 3.48 -10.64
C ASP A 432 16.57 2.07 -10.52
N ILE A 433 16.71 1.60 -9.29
CA ILE A 433 17.11 0.21 -8.95
C ILE A 433 15.97 -0.78 -9.29
N ARG A 434 14.82 -0.29 -9.75
CA ARG A 434 13.59 -1.06 -9.97
C ARG A 434 13.39 -1.35 -11.44
N PRO A 435 13.01 -2.60 -11.81
CA PRO A 435 12.77 -2.95 -13.21
C PRO A 435 11.49 -2.27 -13.70
N ARG A 436 11.57 -1.65 -14.87
CA ARG A 436 10.40 -1.06 -15.53
C ARG A 436 9.53 -2.14 -16.16
N GLU A 437 8.27 -1.82 -16.41
CA GLU A 437 7.32 -2.72 -17.06
C GLU A 437 7.87 -3.30 -18.38
N THR A 438 8.51 -2.46 -19.18
CA THR A 438 9.11 -2.88 -20.46
C THR A 438 10.17 -3.96 -20.27
N GLU A 439 11.00 -3.85 -19.25
CA GLU A 439 12.08 -4.81 -18.95
C GLU A 439 11.49 -6.13 -18.47
N ILE A 440 10.48 -6.08 -17.60
CA ILE A 440 9.76 -7.28 -17.13
C ILE A 440 9.06 -7.96 -18.30
N THR A 441 8.34 -7.20 -19.13
CA THR A 441 7.64 -7.74 -20.32
C THR A 441 8.60 -8.38 -21.31
N VAL A 442 9.77 -7.79 -21.55
CA VAL A 442 10.80 -8.36 -22.41
C VAL A 442 11.36 -9.65 -21.83
N ALA A 443 11.65 -9.69 -20.53
CA ALA A 443 12.14 -10.89 -19.86
C ALA A 443 11.09 -12.03 -19.92
N LEU A 444 9.82 -11.72 -19.70
CA LEU A 444 8.71 -12.69 -19.86
C LEU A 444 8.54 -13.15 -21.31
N LYS A 445 8.68 -12.24 -22.27
CA LYS A 445 8.58 -12.58 -23.70
C LYS A 445 9.64 -13.58 -24.14
N ARG A 446 10.85 -13.48 -23.59
CA ARG A 446 11.93 -14.46 -23.84
C ARG A 446 11.60 -15.87 -23.34
N LEU A 447 10.71 -16.02 -22.37
CA LEU A 447 10.23 -17.32 -21.90
C LEU A 447 9.22 -17.98 -22.85
N VAL A 448 8.56 -17.17 -23.70
CA VAL A 448 7.47 -17.64 -24.59
C VAL A 448 7.92 -17.74 -26.03
N THR A 449 8.70 -16.77 -26.50
CA THR A 449 9.16 -16.67 -27.88
C THR A 449 10.67 -16.88 -27.95
N ASP A 450 11.12 -17.52 -28.99
CA ASP A 450 12.55 -17.62 -29.27
C ASP A 450 13.11 -16.24 -29.63
N ALA A 451 14.36 -16.00 -29.23
CA ALA A 451 15.01 -14.72 -29.48
C ALA A 451 15.20 -14.51 -31.00
N SER A 452 14.79 -13.33 -31.48
CA SER A 452 15.06 -12.95 -32.86
C SER A 452 16.56 -12.88 -33.11
N ARG A 453 17.03 -13.49 -34.21
CA ARG A 453 18.45 -13.38 -34.61
C ARG A 453 18.64 -12.02 -35.27
N ILE A 454 19.55 -11.22 -34.74
CA ILE A 454 19.97 -9.95 -35.33
C ILE A 454 21.31 -10.20 -36.00
N VAL A 455 21.38 -9.97 -37.32
CA VAL A 455 22.61 -10.09 -38.11
C VAL A 455 23.14 -8.70 -38.39
N PHE A 456 24.38 -8.46 -38.05
CA PHE A 456 25.06 -7.21 -38.34
C PHE A 456 25.96 -7.43 -39.53
N LEU A 457 25.80 -6.63 -40.57
CA LEU A 457 26.70 -6.54 -41.69
C LEU A 457 27.92 -5.69 -41.32
N THR A 458 29.10 -6.19 -41.52
CA THR A 458 30.36 -5.48 -41.27
C THR A 458 31.26 -5.58 -42.51
N GLY A 459 32.06 -4.57 -42.80
CA GLY A 459 33.07 -4.65 -43.86
C GLY A 459 32.99 -3.59 -44.97
N HIS A 460 31.98 -2.72 -44.99
CA HIS A 460 31.77 -1.70 -46.03
C HIS A 460 31.67 -0.28 -45.47
N GLY A 461 32.37 0.03 -44.36
CA GLY A 461 32.31 1.35 -43.72
C GLY A 461 31.13 1.56 -42.78
N GLU A 462 30.39 0.50 -42.44
CA GLU A 462 29.34 0.53 -41.43
C GLU A 462 29.91 0.82 -40.04
N ARG A 463 29.10 1.38 -39.17
CA ARG A 463 29.49 1.68 -37.81
C ARG A 463 29.85 0.43 -37.03
N SER A 464 31.04 0.42 -36.44
CA SER A 464 31.51 -0.69 -35.63
C SER A 464 30.59 -0.93 -34.45
N LEU A 465 30.27 -2.19 -34.16
CA LEU A 465 29.59 -2.64 -32.95
C LEU A 465 30.36 -2.28 -31.66
N TYR A 466 31.69 -2.18 -31.77
CA TYR A 466 32.61 -2.03 -30.63
C TYR A 466 33.14 -0.60 -30.43
N TRP A 467 32.58 0.40 -31.10
CA TRP A 467 33.09 1.75 -31.00
C TRP A 467 32.53 2.46 -29.76
N ASN A 468 33.46 2.91 -28.91
CA ASN A 468 33.19 3.38 -27.53
C ASN A 468 32.77 4.85 -27.43
N ASP A 469 32.62 5.61 -28.52
CA ASP A 469 32.27 7.01 -28.44
C ASP A 469 30.77 7.24 -28.70
N LYS A 470 30.11 7.60 -27.61
CA LYS A 470 28.84 8.37 -27.47
C LYS A 470 27.72 8.14 -28.51
N GLY A 471 27.53 6.95 -29.02
CA GLY A 471 26.45 6.66 -29.96
C GLY A 471 26.58 5.37 -30.75
N GLY A 472 27.41 4.46 -30.35
CA GLY A 472 27.51 3.16 -30.99
C GLY A 472 26.27 2.28 -30.77
N LEU A 473 25.84 1.56 -31.80
CA LEU A 473 24.70 0.63 -31.77
C LEU A 473 24.82 -0.39 -30.61
N TYR A 474 26.05 -0.71 -30.20
CA TYR A 474 26.35 -1.66 -29.12
C TYR A 474 25.89 -1.19 -27.78
N SER A 475 25.94 0.12 -27.47
CA SER A 475 25.40 0.68 -26.23
C SER A 475 23.87 0.60 -26.19
N LEU A 476 23.20 0.70 -27.34
CA LEU A 476 21.75 0.52 -27.48
C LEU A 476 21.34 -0.95 -27.36
N ILE A 477 22.16 -1.88 -27.92
CA ILE A 477 21.88 -3.31 -27.86
C ILE A 477 22.21 -3.88 -26.47
N GLN A 478 23.30 -3.45 -25.83
CA GLN A 478 23.58 -3.78 -24.44
C GLN A 478 22.51 -3.21 -23.48
N ARG A 479 21.95 -2.03 -23.80
CA ARG A 479 20.83 -1.48 -23.03
C ARG A 479 19.52 -2.24 -23.19
N ASN A 480 19.26 -2.80 -24.39
CA ASN A 480 17.94 -3.36 -24.72
C ASN A 480 17.98 -4.84 -25.15
N GLY A 481 19.11 -5.49 -25.27
CA GLY A 481 19.22 -6.71 -26.08
C GLY A 481 20.03 -7.89 -25.58
N ARG A 482 20.42 -7.97 -24.33
CA ARG A 482 20.91 -9.24 -23.79
C ARG A 482 19.96 -9.81 -22.77
#